data_89eedf29e520bc16b738ac5a3af711a8
#
_entry.id   89eedf29e520bc16b738ac5a3af711a8
#
_cell.length_a   1.000
_cell.length_b   1.000
_cell.length_c   1.000
_cell.angle_alpha   90.00
_cell.angle_beta   90.00
_cell.angle_gamma   90.00
#
_symmetry.space_group_name_H-M   'P 1'
#
loop_
_entity.id
_entity.type
_entity.pdbx_description
1 polymer ?
#
loop_
_entity_poly.entity_id
_entity_poly.type
_entity_poly.pdbx_seq_one_letter_code
_entity_poly.pdbx_strand_id
1 'polypeptide(L)'
;MGFFLENEWFRAQKIEIHKDNLATLNDFQKLLGDINWIRPYLKLTTGEIKPLFDILKGDPDPTSPRTLTLEGRQALDKVEQALSKQQATYCDYTQEWGLYILPTKHAPTAVLFQGLPLRWLHLPASPSRVLTPYYDLVAALITLGRSESTVYLGRDPHFICVPFSKIQQDWLFQFSNNWVIALAGFSGRLDNHYPSDKILQFAHYHQFLSPKIVVSQPFADALTVFTDGSSNGIASLIIQDNTTAWHTNYKSAQEVELFAIYQALLQISAPFNLYSDSLS
;
A
#
# COMPACT_ATOMS: atom_id res chain seq x y z
N MET A 1 -2.18 28.55 -0.12
CA MET A 1 -1.55 27.71 0.93
C MET A 1 -0.06 27.86 0.80
N GLY A 2 0.67 28.11 1.89
CA GLY A 2 2.10 28.37 1.88
C GLY A 2 2.82 27.53 2.92
N PHE A 3 4.16 27.54 2.83
CA PHE A 3 5.03 26.92 3.82
C PHE A 3 5.93 28.02 4.39
N PHE A 4 6.22 27.91 5.68
CA PHE A 4 7.29 28.70 6.28
C PHE A 4 8.59 27.94 6.15
N LEU A 5 9.63 28.70 5.89
CA LEU A 5 11.00 28.24 5.86
C LEU A 5 11.66 28.68 7.15
N GLU A 6 12.09 27.76 7.98
CA GLU A 6 12.76 28.04 9.23
C GLU A 6 13.96 27.09 9.38
N ASN A 7 15.18 27.66 9.34
CA ASN A 7 16.43 26.93 9.61
C ASN A 7 16.58 25.59 8.87
N GLU A 8 16.42 25.57 7.56
CA GLU A 8 16.52 24.37 6.70
C GLU A 8 15.32 23.41 6.75
N TRP A 9 14.26 23.75 7.48
CA TRP A 9 13.05 22.95 7.58
C TRP A 9 11.86 23.61 6.89
N PHE A 10 11.07 22.80 6.20
CA PHE A 10 9.75 23.20 5.76
C PHE A 10 8.74 22.95 6.87
N ARG A 11 8.04 23.98 7.25
CA ARG A 11 6.87 23.90 8.10
C ARG A 11 5.65 24.32 7.31
N ALA A 12 4.61 23.50 7.30
CA ALA A 12 3.34 23.90 6.75
C ALA A 12 2.88 25.19 7.46
N GLN A 13 2.56 26.22 6.66
CA GLN A 13 1.90 27.41 7.20
C GLN A 13 0.63 26.89 7.89
N LYS A 14 0.30 27.40 9.10
CA LYS A 14 -0.83 26.92 9.91
C LYS A 14 -2.04 26.62 9.02
N ILE A 15 -2.23 25.34 8.72
CA ILE A 15 -3.34 24.88 7.90
C ILE A 15 -4.50 24.73 8.86
N GLU A 16 -5.50 25.57 8.69
CA GLU A 16 -6.80 25.33 9.32
C GLU A 16 -7.43 24.16 8.57
N ILE A 17 -7.42 23.00 9.16
CA ILE A 17 -8.15 21.83 8.67
C ILE A 17 -9.63 22.13 8.89
N HIS A 18 -10.44 22.03 7.83
CA HIS A 18 -11.89 22.20 7.90
C HIS A 18 -12.53 21.05 8.71
N LYS A 19 -12.46 21.14 10.04
CA LYS A 19 -12.97 20.12 10.97
C LYS A 19 -14.29 20.51 11.66
N ASP A 20 -14.71 21.76 11.50
CA ASP A 20 -15.92 22.24 12.14
C ASP A 20 -17.13 21.89 11.30
N ASN A 21 -18.23 21.48 11.97
CA ASN A 21 -19.50 21.14 11.36
C ASN A 21 -19.45 20.01 10.31
N LEU A 22 -18.70 18.95 10.57
CA LEU A 22 -18.63 17.78 9.71
C LEU A 22 -19.96 16.99 9.74
N ALA A 23 -20.84 17.26 8.79
CA ALA A 23 -22.18 16.66 8.75
C ALA A 23 -22.50 15.97 7.40
N THR A 24 -21.90 16.39 6.30
CA THR A 24 -22.21 15.90 4.96
C THR A 24 -20.98 15.26 4.28
N LEU A 25 -21.22 14.45 3.25
CA LEU A 25 -20.16 13.89 2.41
C LEU A 25 -19.20 14.98 1.91
N ASN A 26 -19.73 16.12 1.46
CA ASN A 26 -18.91 17.23 0.96
C ASN A 26 -17.97 17.81 2.03
N ASP A 27 -18.40 17.85 3.30
CA ASP A 27 -17.55 18.35 4.39
C ASP A 27 -16.36 17.42 4.62
N PHE A 28 -16.61 16.10 4.62
CA PHE A 28 -15.53 15.11 4.73
C PHE A 28 -14.63 15.06 3.50
N GLN A 29 -15.15 15.33 2.30
CA GLN A 29 -14.33 15.44 1.09
C GLN A 29 -13.38 16.64 1.16
N LYS A 30 -13.84 17.79 1.66
CA LYS A 30 -13.00 18.98 1.89
C LYS A 30 -11.91 18.69 2.93
N LEU A 31 -12.30 18.13 4.08
CA LEU A 31 -11.36 17.72 5.13
C LEU A 31 -10.26 16.80 4.59
N LEU A 32 -10.64 15.78 3.83
CA LEU A 32 -9.69 14.83 3.25
C LEU A 32 -8.84 15.44 2.13
N GLY A 33 -9.37 16.41 1.41
CA GLY A 33 -8.61 17.23 0.45
C GLY A 33 -7.48 17.99 1.15
N ASP A 34 -7.77 18.65 2.27
CA ASP A 34 -6.78 19.35 3.08
C ASP A 34 -5.72 18.38 3.63
N ILE A 35 -6.15 17.24 4.19
CA ILE A 35 -5.23 16.22 4.70
C ILE A 35 -4.32 15.68 3.59
N ASN A 36 -4.86 15.34 2.42
CA ASN A 36 -4.06 14.84 1.30
C ASN A 36 -3.05 15.85 0.78
N TRP A 37 -3.38 17.15 0.82
CA TRP A 37 -2.46 18.22 0.43
C TRP A 37 -1.21 18.28 1.32
N ILE A 38 -1.40 18.13 2.64
CA ILE A 38 -0.30 18.24 3.60
C ILE A 38 0.42 16.91 3.84
N ARG A 39 -0.21 15.80 3.50
CA ARG A 39 0.28 14.45 3.77
C ARG A 39 1.71 14.16 3.26
N PRO A 40 2.18 14.70 2.11
CA PRO A 40 3.56 14.53 1.69
C PRO A 40 4.63 15.02 2.68
N TYR A 41 4.24 15.86 3.63
CA TYR A 41 5.13 16.41 4.66
C TYR A 41 4.92 15.75 6.04
N LEU A 42 3.99 14.82 6.12
CA LEU A 42 3.61 14.14 7.36
C LEU A 42 3.93 12.65 7.31
N LYS A 43 4.45 12.13 8.41
CA LYS A 43 4.70 10.70 8.59
C LYS A 43 3.38 9.98 8.94
N LEU A 44 2.43 9.94 8.01
CA LEU A 44 1.13 9.29 8.19
C LEU A 44 0.91 8.20 7.16
N THR A 45 0.80 6.97 7.63
CA THR A 45 0.52 5.81 6.79
C THR A 45 -0.94 5.81 6.28
N THR A 46 -1.20 5.12 5.18
CA THR A 46 -2.56 4.95 4.67
C THR A 46 -3.47 4.27 5.71
N GLY A 47 -2.93 3.31 6.48
CA GLY A 47 -3.69 2.63 7.53
C GLY A 47 -4.15 3.56 8.66
N GLU A 48 -3.34 4.56 9.02
CA GLU A 48 -3.69 5.50 10.10
C GLU A 48 -4.80 6.46 9.73
N ILE A 49 -4.92 6.84 8.45
CA ILE A 49 -5.98 7.75 7.97
C ILE A 49 -7.13 7.02 7.28
N LYS A 50 -7.01 5.69 7.07
CA LYS A 50 -8.06 4.86 6.45
C LYS A 50 -9.45 5.06 7.07
N PRO A 51 -9.62 5.15 8.41
CA PRO A 51 -10.93 5.39 9.01
C PRO A 51 -11.62 6.65 8.52
N LEU A 52 -10.89 7.71 8.17
CA LEU A 52 -11.45 8.93 7.59
C LEU A 52 -11.93 8.70 6.15
N PHE A 53 -11.20 7.93 5.34
CA PHE A 53 -11.62 7.58 3.98
C PHE A 53 -12.83 6.64 3.98
N ASP A 54 -12.96 5.77 4.97
CA ASP A 54 -14.08 4.86 5.09
C ASP A 54 -15.43 5.60 5.31
N ILE A 55 -15.39 6.82 5.87
CA ILE A 55 -16.58 7.70 6.02
C ILE A 55 -17.14 8.16 4.66
N LEU A 56 -16.30 8.24 3.62
CA LEU A 56 -16.75 8.64 2.27
C LEU A 56 -17.58 7.57 1.57
N LYS A 57 -17.59 6.34 2.07
CA LYS A 57 -18.32 5.22 1.45
C LYS A 57 -19.83 5.38 1.66
N GLY A 58 -20.63 4.88 0.71
CA GLY A 58 -22.09 4.89 0.76
C GLY A 58 -22.71 5.75 -0.33
N ASP A 59 -23.77 6.50 -0.02
CA ASP A 59 -24.48 7.35 -0.95
C ASP A 59 -23.52 8.41 -1.54
N PRO A 60 -23.38 8.52 -2.88
CA PRO A 60 -22.49 9.48 -3.52
C PRO A 60 -23.00 10.92 -3.51
N ASP A 61 -24.23 11.20 -3.07
CA ASP A 61 -24.76 12.55 -3.00
C ASP A 61 -23.90 13.41 -2.04
N PRO A 62 -23.35 14.57 -2.50
CA PRO A 62 -22.55 15.45 -1.67
C PRO A 62 -23.24 15.94 -0.39
N THR A 63 -24.57 15.99 -0.39
CA THR A 63 -25.37 16.41 0.76
C THR A 63 -25.75 15.26 1.69
N SER A 64 -25.41 14.01 1.31
CA SER A 64 -25.72 12.84 2.12
C SER A 64 -25.09 12.93 3.51
N PRO A 65 -25.85 12.61 4.58
CA PRO A 65 -25.37 12.77 5.95
C PRO A 65 -24.22 11.80 6.25
N ARG A 66 -23.20 12.27 6.95
CA ARG A 66 -22.07 11.51 7.46
C ARG A 66 -21.81 11.86 8.91
N THR A 67 -21.26 10.91 9.64
CA THR A 67 -20.87 11.11 11.03
C THR A 67 -19.42 10.73 11.25
N LEU A 68 -18.71 11.49 12.07
CA LEU A 68 -17.35 11.18 12.46
C LEU A 68 -17.37 10.02 13.47
N THR A 69 -16.89 8.86 13.05
CA THR A 69 -16.78 7.67 13.91
C THR A 69 -15.71 7.87 14.99
N LEU A 70 -15.67 7.00 16.00
CA LEU A 70 -14.64 7.03 17.03
C LEU A 70 -13.24 6.83 16.42
N GLU A 71 -13.10 5.87 15.52
CA GLU A 71 -11.86 5.58 14.80
C GLU A 71 -11.46 6.76 13.89
N GLY A 72 -12.44 7.39 13.23
CA GLY A 72 -12.24 8.60 12.42
C GLY A 72 -11.72 9.76 13.27
N ARG A 73 -12.24 9.95 14.49
CA ARG A 73 -11.78 10.98 15.43
C ARG A 73 -10.33 10.72 15.86
N GLN A 74 -10.01 9.48 16.23
CA GLN A 74 -8.63 9.09 16.57
C GLN A 74 -7.66 9.30 15.41
N ALA A 75 -8.10 9.04 14.17
CA ALA A 75 -7.30 9.31 12.98
C ALA A 75 -7.08 10.81 12.76
N LEU A 76 -8.10 11.64 13.00
CA LEU A 76 -7.99 13.10 12.91
C LEU A 76 -7.04 13.67 13.98
N ASP A 77 -7.11 13.17 15.21
CA ASP A 77 -6.18 13.55 16.30
C ASP A 77 -4.72 13.23 15.92
N LYS A 78 -4.48 12.10 15.25
CA LYS A 78 -3.13 11.76 14.73
C LYS A 78 -2.66 12.75 13.67
N VAL A 79 -3.55 13.18 12.77
CA VAL A 79 -3.22 14.20 11.75
C VAL A 79 -2.82 15.51 12.43
N GLU A 80 -3.56 15.97 13.44
CA GLU A 80 -3.24 17.18 14.20
C GLU A 80 -1.91 17.07 14.94
N GLN A 81 -1.64 15.92 15.57
CA GLN A 81 -0.35 15.67 16.23
C GLN A 81 0.80 15.65 15.22
N ALA A 82 0.61 15.07 14.03
CA ALA A 82 1.62 15.06 12.99
C ALA A 82 1.92 16.47 12.48
N LEU A 83 0.89 17.30 12.28
CA LEU A 83 1.04 18.70 11.88
C LEU A 83 1.88 19.52 12.85
N SER A 84 1.78 19.24 14.15
CA SER A 84 2.52 19.96 15.17
C SER A 84 4.00 19.56 15.29
N LYS A 85 4.37 18.36 14.79
CA LYS A 85 5.67 17.73 15.06
C LYS A 85 6.51 17.41 13.83
N GLN A 86 5.90 17.28 12.65
CA GLN A 86 6.58 16.76 11.47
C GLN A 86 7.02 17.91 10.54
N GLN A 87 8.26 17.84 10.12
CA GLN A 87 8.88 18.80 9.21
C GLN A 87 9.56 18.02 8.09
N ALA A 88 9.54 18.52 6.87
CA ALA A 88 10.38 18.06 5.78
C ALA A 88 11.58 18.99 5.65
N THR A 89 12.72 18.46 5.18
CA THR A 89 13.94 19.22 5.01
C THR A 89 14.18 19.60 3.54
N TYR A 90 15.13 20.49 3.30
CA TYR A 90 15.62 20.78 1.95
C TYR A 90 16.54 19.69 1.44
N CYS A 91 16.57 19.52 0.10
CA CYS A 91 17.51 18.65 -0.56
C CYS A 91 18.87 19.37 -0.72
N ASP A 92 19.92 18.73 -0.26
CA ASP A 92 21.30 19.09 -0.59
C ASP A 92 21.72 18.36 -1.88
N TYR A 93 21.79 19.09 -2.99
CA TYR A 93 22.10 18.52 -4.30
C TYR A 93 23.53 18.00 -4.43
N THR A 94 24.39 18.23 -3.43
CA THR A 94 25.77 17.69 -3.40
C THR A 94 25.81 16.27 -2.82
N GLN A 95 24.74 15.82 -2.16
CA GLN A 95 24.63 14.51 -1.54
C GLN A 95 23.63 13.61 -2.29
N GLU A 96 23.79 12.30 -2.16
CA GLU A 96 22.84 11.33 -2.68
C GLU A 96 21.55 11.32 -1.85
N TRP A 97 20.41 11.16 -2.52
CA TRP A 97 19.13 10.83 -1.88
C TRP A 97 18.57 9.53 -2.41
N GLY A 98 17.82 8.85 -1.59
CA GLY A 98 17.19 7.58 -1.91
C GLY A 98 15.68 7.62 -1.76
N LEU A 99 15.04 6.68 -2.45
CA LEU A 99 13.64 6.33 -2.27
C LEU A 99 13.57 5.07 -1.40
N TYR A 100 13.00 5.18 -0.20
CA TYR A 100 12.79 4.05 0.68
C TYR A 100 11.33 3.63 0.67
N ILE A 101 11.07 2.37 0.31
CA ILE A 101 9.73 1.79 0.34
C ILE A 101 9.53 1.10 1.69
N LEU A 102 8.65 1.63 2.50
CA LEU A 102 8.42 1.18 3.87
C LEU A 102 7.18 0.29 3.91
N PRO A 103 7.32 -0.99 4.27
CA PRO A 103 6.18 -1.89 4.39
C PRO A 103 5.28 -1.47 5.56
N THR A 104 3.98 -1.48 5.33
CA THR A 104 2.97 -1.25 6.37
C THR A 104 1.85 -2.26 6.27
N LYS A 105 1.02 -2.37 7.30
CA LYS A 105 -0.02 -3.39 7.40
C LYS A 105 -1.05 -3.37 6.26
N HIS A 106 -1.37 -2.18 5.72
CA HIS A 106 -2.46 -2.06 4.72
C HIS A 106 -1.93 -1.78 3.32
N ALA A 107 -1.07 -0.78 3.18
CA ALA A 107 -0.47 -0.42 1.90
C ALA A 107 0.91 0.18 2.17
N PRO A 108 1.93 -0.09 1.34
CA PRO A 108 3.24 0.46 1.56
C PRO A 108 3.23 1.99 1.53
N THR A 109 4.17 2.58 2.21
CA THR A 109 4.45 4.02 2.20
C THR A 109 5.88 4.20 1.71
N ALA A 110 6.19 5.32 1.06
CA ALA A 110 7.55 5.61 0.67
C ALA A 110 8.00 6.98 1.20
N VAL A 111 9.30 7.16 1.24
CA VAL A 111 9.91 8.43 1.60
C VAL A 111 11.14 8.70 0.71
N LEU A 112 11.19 9.89 0.13
CA LEU A 112 12.43 10.45 -0.40
C LEU A 112 13.24 10.96 0.79
N PHE A 113 14.47 10.48 0.93
CA PHE A 113 15.24 10.62 2.16
C PHE A 113 16.71 10.91 1.88
N GLN A 114 17.28 11.83 2.65
CA GLN A 114 18.69 12.25 2.57
C GLN A 114 19.22 12.55 3.99
N GLY A 115 19.31 11.50 4.83
CA GLY A 115 19.57 11.68 6.27
C GLY A 115 18.35 12.22 7.03
N LEU A 116 17.51 12.97 6.37
CA LEU A 116 16.21 13.47 6.84
C LEU A 116 15.15 13.30 5.75
N PRO A 117 13.85 13.23 6.11
CA PRO A 117 12.78 13.12 5.13
C PRO A 117 12.70 14.37 4.26
N LEU A 118 12.77 14.19 2.94
CA LEU A 118 12.50 15.24 1.97
C LEU A 118 11.00 15.28 1.63
N ARG A 119 10.40 14.10 1.41
CA ARG A 119 8.99 13.98 1.03
C ARG A 119 8.44 12.59 1.32
N TRP A 120 7.27 12.52 1.94
CA TRP A 120 6.52 11.30 2.14
C TRP A 120 5.59 11.02 0.97
N LEU A 121 5.48 9.77 0.58
CA LEU A 121 4.71 9.34 -0.59
C LEU A 121 3.74 8.22 -0.19
N HIS A 122 2.52 8.37 -0.65
CA HIS A 122 1.44 7.45 -0.33
C HIS A 122 0.62 7.18 -1.59
N LEU A 123 0.23 5.93 -1.78
CA LEU A 123 -0.74 5.60 -2.82
C LEU A 123 -2.10 6.22 -2.49
N PRO A 124 -2.85 6.66 -3.50
CA PRO A 124 -4.21 7.15 -3.29
C PRO A 124 -5.08 6.04 -2.70
N ALA A 125 -5.93 6.41 -1.75
CA ALA A 125 -6.91 5.50 -1.16
C ALA A 125 -8.12 5.37 -2.10
N SER A 126 -7.94 4.67 -3.20
CA SER A 126 -9.05 4.37 -4.11
C SER A 126 -9.78 3.12 -3.63
N PRO A 127 -11.11 3.15 -3.45
CA PRO A 127 -11.88 1.95 -3.19
C PRO A 127 -11.82 1.08 -4.46
N SER A 128 -11.05 0.02 -4.42
CA SER A 128 -11.00 -0.99 -5.48
C SER A 128 -11.82 -2.20 -5.05
N ARG A 129 -12.57 -2.78 -5.98
CA ARG A 129 -13.21 -4.09 -5.81
C ARG A 129 -12.24 -5.23 -6.08
N VAL A 130 -11.08 -4.90 -6.66
CA VAL A 130 -10.03 -5.84 -7.05
C VAL A 130 -8.92 -5.76 -6.02
N LEU A 131 -8.51 -6.90 -5.48
CA LEU A 131 -7.35 -7.00 -4.62
C LEU A 131 -6.09 -6.82 -5.46
N THR A 132 -5.27 -5.85 -5.08
CA THR A 132 -3.98 -5.62 -5.74
C THR A 132 -2.90 -6.32 -4.93
N PRO A 133 -2.07 -7.18 -5.54
CA PRO A 133 -0.96 -7.82 -4.87
C PRO A 133 -0.02 -6.79 -4.23
N TYR A 134 0.54 -7.11 -3.08
CA TYR A 134 1.35 -6.17 -2.31
C TYR A 134 2.59 -5.68 -3.10
N TYR A 135 3.23 -6.56 -3.88
CA TYR A 135 4.37 -6.21 -4.72
C TYR A 135 4.00 -5.23 -5.86
N ASP A 136 2.76 -5.25 -6.35
CA ASP A 136 2.27 -4.29 -7.34
C ASP A 136 2.01 -2.92 -6.70
N LEU A 137 1.58 -2.88 -5.44
CA LEU A 137 1.51 -1.64 -4.67
C LEU A 137 2.92 -1.04 -4.47
N VAL A 138 3.91 -1.88 -4.23
CA VAL A 138 5.32 -1.44 -4.16
C VAL A 138 5.78 -0.90 -5.51
N ALA A 139 5.49 -1.58 -6.61
CA ALA A 139 5.82 -1.12 -7.96
C ALA A 139 5.17 0.24 -8.27
N ALA A 140 3.89 0.42 -7.94
CA ALA A 140 3.19 1.69 -8.09
C ALA A 140 3.84 2.81 -7.26
N LEU A 141 4.29 2.52 -6.03
CA LEU A 141 5.02 3.48 -5.19
C LEU A 141 6.39 3.83 -5.74
N ILE A 142 7.11 2.88 -6.35
CA ILE A 142 8.38 3.14 -7.04
C ILE A 142 8.14 4.11 -8.20
N THR A 143 7.12 3.86 -9.03
CA THR A 143 6.77 4.75 -10.14
C THR A 143 6.43 6.17 -9.64
N LEU A 144 5.59 6.26 -8.61
CA LEU A 144 5.26 7.53 -7.97
C LEU A 144 6.50 8.23 -7.41
N GLY A 145 7.36 7.50 -6.70
CA GLY A 145 8.56 8.06 -6.07
C GLY A 145 9.57 8.60 -7.09
N ARG A 146 9.77 7.92 -8.20
CA ARG A 146 10.60 8.38 -9.31
C ARG A 146 10.03 9.65 -9.95
N SER A 147 8.72 9.64 -10.22
CA SER A 147 8.02 10.82 -10.76
C SER A 147 8.15 12.02 -9.83
N GLU A 148 7.88 11.85 -8.54
CA GLU A 148 7.99 12.89 -7.53
C GLU A 148 9.44 13.41 -7.39
N SER A 149 10.44 12.50 -7.40
CA SER A 149 11.85 12.87 -7.39
C SER A 149 12.20 13.71 -8.61
N THR A 150 11.75 13.33 -9.80
CA THR A 150 12.01 14.09 -11.03
C THR A 150 11.32 15.47 -11.01
N VAL A 151 10.08 15.54 -10.53
CA VAL A 151 9.32 16.80 -10.47
C VAL A 151 9.91 17.78 -9.46
N TYR A 152 10.26 17.32 -8.25
CA TYR A 152 10.68 18.20 -7.16
C TYR A 152 12.20 18.34 -7.02
N LEU A 153 12.97 17.32 -7.43
CA LEU A 153 14.43 17.29 -7.27
C LEU A 153 15.18 17.27 -8.62
N GLY A 154 14.43 17.29 -9.73
CA GLY A 154 14.99 17.42 -11.09
C GLY A 154 15.56 16.14 -11.69
N ARG A 155 15.63 15.03 -10.93
CA ARG A 155 16.16 13.74 -11.41
C ARG A 155 15.64 12.57 -10.58
N ASP A 156 15.84 11.34 -11.09
CA ASP A 156 15.59 10.10 -10.37
C ASP A 156 16.39 10.03 -9.05
N PRO A 157 15.91 9.27 -8.04
CA PRO A 157 16.73 9.01 -6.85
C PRO A 157 17.98 8.22 -7.23
N HIS A 158 19.05 8.38 -6.45
CA HIS A 158 20.32 7.68 -6.69
C HIS A 158 20.21 6.18 -6.39
N PHE A 159 19.29 5.82 -5.49
CA PHE A 159 18.98 4.43 -5.18
C PHE A 159 17.54 4.27 -4.72
N ILE A 160 17.01 3.06 -4.87
CA ILE A 160 15.69 2.67 -4.39
C ILE A 160 15.86 1.50 -3.44
N CYS A 161 15.39 1.64 -2.20
CA CYS A 161 15.43 0.58 -1.21
C CYS A 161 14.04 -0.05 -1.08
N VAL A 162 13.97 -1.37 -1.27
CA VAL A 162 12.73 -2.14 -1.31
C VAL A 162 12.71 -3.24 -0.25
N PRO A 163 11.54 -3.60 0.32
CA PRO A 163 11.42 -4.59 1.38
C PRO A 163 11.47 -6.04 0.87
N PHE A 164 12.20 -6.29 -0.20
CA PHE A 164 12.31 -7.60 -0.84
C PHE A 164 13.74 -8.09 -0.86
N SER A 165 13.93 -9.37 -0.50
CA SER A 165 15.22 -10.03 -0.64
C SER A 165 15.65 -10.11 -2.11
N LYS A 166 16.94 -10.35 -2.38
CA LYS A 166 17.43 -10.48 -3.75
C LYS A 166 16.69 -11.57 -4.55
N ILE A 167 16.43 -12.71 -3.91
CA ILE A 167 15.68 -13.83 -4.52
C ILE A 167 14.27 -13.38 -4.91
N GLN A 168 13.60 -12.62 -4.04
CA GLN A 168 12.27 -12.07 -4.33
C GLN A 168 12.29 -11.04 -5.46
N GLN A 169 13.31 -10.18 -5.50
CA GLN A 169 13.49 -9.22 -6.60
C GLN A 169 13.71 -9.94 -7.93
N ASP A 170 14.56 -10.97 -7.97
CA ASP A 170 14.82 -11.76 -9.16
C ASP A 170 13.55 -12.48 -9.66
N TRP A 171 12.73 -12.98 -8.73
CA TRP A 171 11.42 -13.53 -9.05
C TRP A 171 10.47 -12.45 -9.63
N LEU A 172 10.40 -11.25 -9.01
CA LEU A 172 9.58 -10.16 -9.50
C LEU A 172 9.98 -9.69 -10.90
N PHE A 173 11.27 -9.65 -11.21
CA PHE A 173 11.75 -9.33 -12.56
C PHE A 173 11.29 -10.33 -13.63
N GLN A 174 11.06 -11.58 -13.24
CA GLN A 174 10.59 -12.63 -14.15
C GLN A 174 9.08 -12.65 -14.32
N PHE A 175 8.31 -12.34 -13.27
CA PHE A 175 6.87 -12.63 -13.20
C PHE A 175 5.96 -11.41 -12.99
N SER A 176 6.50 -10.22 -12.70
CA SER A 176 5.71 -9.00 -12.52
C SER A 176 6.02 -7.95 -13.58
N ASN A 177 5.14 -7.76 -14.54
CA ASN A 177 5.26 -6.70 -15.52
C ASN A 177 5.27 -5.30 -14.86
N ASN A 178 4.47 -5.10 -13.82
CA ASN A 178 4.41 -3.84 -13.08
C ASN A 178 5.75 -3.50 -12.43
N TRP A 179 6.45 -4.51 -11.90
CA TRP A 179 7.79 -4.36 -11.35
C TRP A 179 8.81 -3.95 -12.41
N VAL A 180 8.80 -4.62 -13.55
CA VAL A 180 9.70 -4.29 -14.69
C VAL A 180 9.43 -2.89 -15.21
N ILE A 181 8.16 -2.49 -15.36
CA ILE A 181 7.77 -1.14 -15.82
C ILE A 181 8.22 -0.08 -14.81
N ALA A 182 8.00 -0.30 -13.51
CA ALA A 182 8.36 0.66 -12.46
C ALA A 182 9.87 0.96 -12.43
N LEU A 183 10.69 -0.02 -12.80
CA LEU A 183 12.16 0.09 -12.81
C LEU A 183 12.74 0.33 -14.21
N ALA A 184 11.91 0.40 -15.25
CA ALA A 184 12.36 0.66 -16.61
C ALA A 184 13.13 1.98 -16.69
N GLY A 185 14.31 1.95 -17.29
CA GLY A 185 15.20 3.13 -17.44
C GLY A 185 15.79 3.68 -16.14
N PHE A 186 15.59 3.02 -15.01
CA PHE A 186 16.23 3.40 -13.76
C PHE A 186 17.73 3.03 -13.81
N SER A 187 18.58 4.04 -13.69
CA SER A 187 20.05 3.88 -13.73
C SER A 187 20.71 3.85 -12.36
N GLY A 188 19.95 4.08 -11.29
CA GLY A 188 20.44 4.05 -9.91
C GLY A 188 20.56 2.62 -9.34
N ARG A 189 20.88 2.54 -8.07
CA ARG A 189 21.01 1.25 -7.37
C ARG A 189 19.67 0.77 -6.83
N LEU A 190 19.35 -0.52 -7.00
CA LEU A 190 18.24 -1.19 -6.31
C LEU A 190 18.82 -1.95 -5.10
N ASP A 191 18.39 -1.55 -3.91
CA ASP A 191 18.90 -2.07 -2.63
C ASP A 191 17.74 -2.63 -1.78
N ASN A 192 18.07 -3.44 -0.79
CA ASN A 192 17.14 -3.95 0.21
C ASN A 192 17.65 -3.74 1.65
N HIS A 193 18.70 -2.96 1.81
CA HIS A 193 19.30 -2.65 3.09
C HIS A 193 18.81 -1.30 3.61
N TYR A 194 18.06 -1.33 4.71
CA TYR A 194 17.57 -0.11 5.36
C TYR A 194 18.57 0.37 6.41
N PRO A 195 18.91 1.66 6.43
CA PRO A 195 19.74 2.21 7.49
C PRO A 195 19.03 2.16 8.84
N SER A 196 19.80 2.18 9.92
CA SER A 196 19.29 2.11 11.30
C SER A 196 18.59 3.40 11.77
N ASP A 197 18.05 4.20 10.86
CA ASP A 197 17.35 5.43 11.19
C ASP A 197 15.96 5.15 11.79
N LYS A 198 15.66 5.80 12.91
CA LYS A 198 14.38 5.66 13.64
C LYS A 198 13.17 6.06 12.78
N ILE A 199 13.34 7.01 11.86
CA ILE A 199 12.27 7.45 10.97
C ILE A 199 11.88 6.35 10.01
N LEU A 200 12.84 5.54 9.55
CA LEU A 200 12.60 4.44 8.62
C LEU A 200 12.10 3.16 9.29
N GLN A 201 12.26 3.04 10.61
CA GLN A 201 11.88 1.85 11.39
C GLN A 201 10.43 1.81 11.84
N PHE A 202 9.59 2.82 11.54
CA PHE A 202 8.22 2.86 12.04
C PHE A 202 7.27 1.86 11.35
N ALA A 203 7.64 1.40 10.17
CA ALA A 203 6.80 0.51 9.36
C ALA A 203 6.91 -0.94 9.85
N HIS A 204 5.79 -1.65 9.86
CA HIS A 204 5.75 -3.08 10.13
C HIS A 204 6.20 -3.84 8.89
N TYR A 205 7.01 -4.87 9.09
CA TYR A 205 7.44 -5.73 8.00
C TYR A 205 6.29 -6.62 7.53
N HIS A 206 6.11 -6.68 6.22
CA HIS A 206 5.30 -7.69 5.55
C HIS A 206 6.20 -8.81 5.05
N GLN A 207 5.76 -10.03 5.23
CA GLN A 207 6.43 -11.17 4.67
C GLN A 207 5.87 -11.43 3.28
N PHE A 208 6.67 -11.18 2.26
CA PHE A 208 6.37 -11.61 0.89
C PHE A 208 6.96 -13.01 0.68
N LEU A 209 6.09 -13.95 0.40
CA LEU A 209 6.50 -15.34 0.11
C LEU A 209 6.55 -15.51 -1.41
N SER A 210 7.75 -15.56 -1.98
CA SER A 210 7.93 -15.97 -3.37
C SER A 210 8.03 -17.47 -3.48
N PRO A 211 7.52 -18.11 -4.54
CA PRO A 211 7.76 -19.52 -4.79
C PRO A 211 9.27 -19.80 -4.86
N LYS A 212 9.72 -20.81 -4.15
CA LYS A 212 11.13 -21.23 -4.22
C LYS A 212 11.46 -21.90 -5.55
N ILE A 213 10.46 -22.53 -6.17
CA ILE A 213 10.60 -23.29 -7.40
C ILE A 213 9.36 -22.99 -8.26
N VAL A 214 9.59 -22.61 -9.51
CA VAL A 214 8.55 -22.56 -10.55
C VAL A 214 8.74 -23.78 -11.43
N VAL A 215 7.74 -24.65 -11.49
CA VAL A 215 7.74 -25.83 -12.34
C VAL A 215 6.72 -25.66 -13.46
N SER A 216 7.08 -26.14 -14.66
CA SER A 216 6.22 -26.02 -15.84
C SER A 216 5.12 -27.08 -15.93
N GLN A 217 5.19 -28.10 -15.10
CA GLN A 217 4.24 -29.22 -15.08
C GLN A 217 3.76 -29.46 -13.64
N PRO A 218 2.49 -29.86 -13.45
CA PRO A 218 1.97 -30.31 -12.19
C PRO A 218 2.75 -31.52 -11.66
N PHE A 219 2.79 -31.72 -10.36
CA PHE A 219 3.38 -32.91 -9.74
C PHE A 219 2.52 -34.14 -10.05
N ALA A 220 3.10 -35.12 -10.72
CA ALA A 220 2.36 -36.30 -11.22
C ALA A 220 1.65 -37.10 -10.14
N ASP A 221 2.28 -37.23 -8.96
CA ASP A 221 1.78 -38.05 -7.84
C ASP A 221 1.11 -37.21 -6.74
N ALA A 222 0.87 -35.92 -6.96
CA ALA A 222 0.25 -35.05 -6.00
C ALA A 222 -1.27 -34.99 -6.18
N LEU A 223 -1.96 -34.78 -5.06
CA LEU A 223 -3.41 -34.60 -5.03
C LEU A 223 -3.83 -33.43 -5.89
N THR A 224 -4.87 -33.61 -6.70
CA THR A 224 -5.46 -32.51 -7.49
C THR A 224 -6.62 -31.90 -6.72
N VAL A 225 -6.58 -30.58 -6.62
CA VAL A 225 -7.52 -29.77 -5.84
C VAL A 225 -8.03 -28.63 -6.71
N PHE A 226 -9.34 -28.45 -6.74
CA PHE A 226 -9.97 -27.34 -7.44
C PHE A 226 -10.60 -26.38 -6.41
N THR A 227 -10.44 -25.09 -6.63
CA THR A 227 -11.07 -24.03 -5.82
C THR A 227 -11.80 -23.04 -6.68
N ASP A 228 -12.95 -22.60 -6.19
CA ASP A 228 -13.78 -21.59 -6.85
C ASP A 228 -14.43 -20.66 -5.81
N GLY A 229 -14.66 -19.41 -6.20
CA GLY A 229 -15.26 -18.38 -5.36
C GLY A 229 -16.29 -17.55 -6.12
N SER A 230 -17.56 -17.70 -5.77
CA SER A 230 -18.63 -16.95 -6.42
C SER A 230 -18.79 -15.52 -5.86
N SER A 231 -19.32 -14.62 -6.71
CA SER A 231 -19.69 -13.27 -6.30
C SER A 231 -20.81 -13.22 -5.23
N ASN A 232 -21.50 -14.34 -5.00
CA ASN A 232 -22.53 -14.49 -3.98
C ASN A 232 -21.96 -14.88 -2.60
N GLY A 233 -20.64 -14.88 -2.43
CA GLY A 233 -19.98 -15.20 -1.18
C GLY A 233 -19.87 -16.71 -0.89
N ILE A 234 -20.03 -17.58 -1.90
CA ILE A 234 -19.86 -19.01 -1.76
C ILE A 234 -18.45 -19.39 -2.23
N ALA A 235 -17.64 -19.92 -1.31
CA ALA A 235 -16.35 -20.52 -1.60
C ALA A 235 -16.50 -22.04 -1.68
N SER A 236 -15.86 -22.67 -2.65
CA SER A 236 -15.89 -24.13 -2.84
C SER A 236 -14.49 -24.72 -2.97
N LEU A 237 -14.35 -25.94 -2.50
CA LEU A 237 -13.15 -26.74 -2.56
C LEU A 237 -13.54 -28.16 -2.99
N ILE A 238 -12.90 -28.66 -4.03
CA ILE A 238 -13.09 -30.02 -4.55
C ILE A 238 -11.80 -30.79 -4.42
N ILE A 239 -11.84 -31.90 -3.71
CA ILE A 239 -10.73 -32.81 -3.53
C ILE A 239 -11.20 -34.19 -3.97
N GLN A 240 -10.70 -34.68 -5.11
CA GLN A 240 -11.20 -35.90 -5.77
C GLN A 240 -12.71 -35.77 -6.02
N ASP A 241 -13.54 -36.62 -5.42
CA ASP A 241 -15.00 -36.61 -5.56
C ASP A 241 -15.72 -35.87 -4.41
N ASN A 242 -14.97 -35.30 -3.47
CA ASN A 242 -15.53 -34.63 -2.30
C ASN A 242 -15.57 -33.11 -2.54
N THR A 243 -16.76 -32.53 -2.42
CA THR A 243 -16.97 -31.09 -2.51
C THR A 243 -17.29 -30.53 -1.14
N THR A 244 -16.58 -29.49 -0.74
CA THR A 244 -16.86 -28.71 0.47
C THR A 244 -17.16 -27.29 0.08
N ALA A 245 -18.22 -26.69 0.63
CA ALA A 245 -18.57 -25.31 0.36
C ALA A 245 -18.80 -24.52 1.65
N TRP A 246 -18.44 -23.24 1.63
CA TRP A 246 -18.63 -22.31 2.74
C TRP A 246 -19.36 -21.05 2.28
N HIS A 247 -20.26 -20.55 3.11
CA HIS A 247 -20.79 -19.20 2.96
C HIS A 247 -19.89 -18.22 3.68
N THR A 248 -19.46 -17.18 2.98
CA THR A 248 -18.61 -16.13 3.51
C THR A 248 -19.35 -14.79 3.52
N ASN A 249 -18.89 -13.87 4.35
CA ASN A 249 -19.38 -12.48 4.37
C ASN A 249 -18.50 -11.53 3.55
N TYR A 250 -17.60 -12.07 2.73
CA TYR A 250 -16.76 -11.26 1.85
C TYR A 250 -17.57 -10.65 0.71
N LYS A 251 -17.19 -9.44 0.32
CA LYS A 251 -17.94 -8.63 -0.66
C LYS A 251 -17.40 -8.70 -2.08
N SER A 252 -16.18 -9.21 -2.27
CA SER A 252 -15.59 -9.36 -3.59
C SER A 252 -15.39 -10.84 -3.93
N ALA A 253 -15.60 -11.19 -5.21
CA ALA A 253 -15.35 -12.55 -5.71
C ALA A 253 -13.91 -12.99 -5.42
N GLN A 254 -12.92 -12.11 -5.59
CA GLN A 254 -11.52 -12.39 -5.30
C GLN A 254 -11.25 -12.73 -3.84
N GLU A 255 -11.90 -12.05 -2.88
CA GLU A 255 -11.78 -12.41 -1.45
C GLU A 255 -12.34 -13.81 -1.19
N VAL A 256 -13.44 -14.16 -1.86
CA VAL A 256 -14.06 -15.50 -1.74
C VAL A 256 -13.16 -16.57 -2.36
N GLU A 257 -12.55 -16.31 -3.52
CA GLU A 257 -11.57 -17.20 -4.15
C GLU A 257 -10.34 -17.41 -3.27
N LEU A 258 -9.76 -16.33 -2.73
CA LEU A 258 -8.64 -16.43 -1.80
C LEU A 258 -9.00 -17.19 -0.53
N PHE A 259 -10.23 -17.06 -0.05
CA PHE A 259 -10.72 -17.84 1.07
C PHE A 259 -10.78 -19.34 0.74
N ALA A 260 -11.25 -19.71 -0.46
CA ALA A 260 -11.27 -21.10 -0.92
C ALA A 260 -9.84 -21.69 -0.99
N ILE A 261 -8.88 -20.95 -1.55
CA ILE A 261 -7.45 -21.33 -1.58
C ILE A 261 -6.90 -21.48 -0.16
N TYR A 262 -7.20 -20.55 0.73
CA TYR A 262 -6.78 -20.58 2.12
C TYR A 262 -7.31 -21.83 2.84
N GLN A 263 -8.58 -22.22 2.61
CA GLN A 263 -9.15 -23.43 3.16
C GLN A 263 -8.46 -24.70 2.62
N ALA A 264 -8.09 -24.73 1.34
CA ALA A 264 -7.30 -25.85 0.80
C ALA A 264 -5.95 -25.99 1.50
N LEU A 265 -5.23 -24.87 1.72
CA LEU A 265 -3.95 -24.87 2.43
C LEU A 265 -4.05 -25.26 3.90
N LEU A 266 -5.18 -25.02 4.55
CA LEU A 266 -5.41 -25.43 5.94
C LEU A 266 -5.73 -26.92 6.08
N GLN A 267 -6.45 -27.48 5.10
CA GLN A 267 -6.96 -28.86 5.19
C GLN A 267 -5.99 -29.90 4.66
N ILE A 268 -5.08 -29.51 3.75
CA ILE A 268 -4.19 -30.43 3.07
C ILE A 268 -2.76 -30.19 3.52
N SER A 269 -2.18 -31.15 4.23
CA SER A 269 -0.79 -31.09 4.72
C SER A 269 0.23 -31.69 3.75
N ALA A 270 -0.20 -32.47 2.78
CA ALA A 270 0.65 -33.08 1.75
C ALA A 270 0.79 -32.13 0.53
N PRO A 271 1.84 -32.25 -0.30
CA PRO A 271 1.94 -31.54 -1.55
C PRO A 271 0.72 -31.82 -2.45
N PHE A 272 0.17 -30.79 -3.08
CA PHE A 272 -0.97 -30.90 -3.99
C PHE A 272 -0.88 -29.93 -5.14
N ASN A 273 -1.56 -30.22 -6.23
CA ASN A 273 -1.74 -29.33 -7.38
C ASN A 273 -3.05 -28.58 -7.19
N LEU A 274 -2.98 -27.25 -7.09
CA LEU A 274 -4.14 -26.39 -6.97
C LEU A 274 -4.51 -25.80 -8.33
N TYR A 275 -5.78 -25.90 -8.70
CA TYR A 275 -6.37 -25.24 -9.84
C TYR A 275 -7.43 -24.24 -9.37
N SER A 276 -7.29 -23.01 -9.81
CA SER A 276 -8.26 -21.93 -9.62
C SER A 276 -8.46 -21.22 -10.95
N ASP A 277 -9.66 -20.76 -11.23
CA ASP A 277 -9.98 -19.98 -12.43
C ASP A 277 -9.71 -18.48 -12.25
N SER A 278 -9.23 -18.08 -11.07
CA SER A 278 -8.83 -16.70 -10.80
C SER A 278 -7.67 -16.28 -11.71
N LEU A 279 -7.92 -15.27 -12.54
CA LEU A 279 -6.92 -14.64 -13.42
C LEU A 279 -6.13 -13.50 -12.72
N SER A 280 -6.14 -13.44 -11.40
CA SER A 280 -5.48 -12.39 -10.60
C SER A 280 -4.04 -12.71 -10.22
#